data_220b0c5bc0cda9323738a34917fbddd9
#
_entry.id   220b0c5bc0cda9323738a34917fbddd9
#
_cell.length_a   1.000
_cell.length_b   1.000
_cell.length_c   1.000
_cell.angle_alpha   90.00
_cell.angle_beta   90.00
_cell.angle_gamma   90.00
#
_symmetry.space_group_name_H-M   'P 1'
#
loop_
_entity.id
_entity.type
_entity.pdbx_description
1 polymer ?
#
loop_
_entity_poly.entity_id
_entity_poly.type
_entity_poly.pdbx_seq_one_letter_code
_entity_poly.pdbx_strand_id
1 'polypeptide(L)'
;MTLKLYNTLTRKKENFKPIKKNSVRMYVCGPTVNDVPHLGHARQQITFDILRKYLKFSGFEVKFVSNITDIEDKIINKAKELGEDIKKLTERNLKSHLEDYGKIGVDKPDVQPKATEYVPEMIDLIKRLEQKGYTYVIKNDGVYYDVSKFKDYGKLSHQKTEDLISLKKVNAKEDKKNKEDFVLWKFSKPNEPWWDSPWGKGRPGWHIECSAMSEKILGLPFDIHGGGQDLIFPHHEDEIAQSEAATDKKFVNYWVHNGMVNVDNVKMSKSLGNFKTIRDLLKDYDGRVIRYFVISSHYRKPVDFSKSTLDDAKNSYERLKNIISDLKDDKEVNTKYLKEFRDSMDDDLNTPEALAVLWKLVRDKDAKGKIGTIKEIEKTFELDLLKEEKIEIPIEVKKLIKEREEMRKKKNWEEADNLRRRIEKAGYSVDDTSEGTKVKKI
;
A
#
# COMPACT_ATOMS: atom_id res chain seq x y z
N MET A 1 4.26 24.15 -8.57
CA MET A 1 4.95 23.19 -9.47
C MET A 1 3.94 22.14 -9.93
N THR A 2 4.28 21.36 -10.93
CA THR A 2 3.40 20.29 -11.43
C THR A 2 3.92 18.97 -10.88
N LEU A 3 3.06 18.14 -10.33
CA LEU A 3 3.40 16.80 -9.88
C LEU A 3 4.20 16.04 -10.95
N LYS A 4 5.35 15.52 -10.57
CA LYS A 4 6.14 14.58 -11.36
C LYS A 4 6.03 13.19 -10.76
N LEU A 5 5.86 12.19 -11.59
CA LEU A 5 5.88 10.79 -11.18
C LEU A 5 6.94 10.03 -11.99
N TYR A 6 7.67 9.18 -11.31
CA TYR A 6 8.56 8.25 -12.00
C TYR A 6 7.72 7.18 -12.70
N ASN A 7 7.83 7.16 -14.02
CA ASN A 7 7.14 6.17 -14.84
C ASN A 7 8.09 5.00 -15.14
N THR A 8 7.76 3.82 -14.65
CA THR A 8 8.58 2.62 -14.85
C THR A 8 8.77 2.29 -16.33
N LEU A 9 7.73 2.56 -17.15
CA LEU A 9 7.78 2.29 -18.60
C LEU A 9 8.87 3.10 -19.30
N THR A 10 9.05 4.35 -18.92
CA THR A 10 10.04 5.26 -19.55
C THR A 10 11.31 5.41 -18.74
N ARG A 11 11.33 4.92 -17.49
CA ARG A 11 12.42 5.09 -16.51
C ARG A 11 12.77 6.55 -16.23
N LYS A 12 11.79 7.46 -16.32
CA LYS A 12 11.98 8.90 -16.12
C LYS A 12 10.94 9.47 -15.17
N LYS A 13 11.30 10.53 -14.46
CA LYS A 13 10.32 11.41 -13.81
C LYS A 13 9.64 12.26 -14.87
N GLU A 14 8.34 12.11 -15.00
CA GLU A 14 7.52 12.82 -16.00
C GLU A 14 6.51 13.74 -15.31
N ASN A 15 6.22 14.87 -15.92
CA ASN A 15 5.13 15.73 -15.47
C ASN A 15 3.80 14.97 -15.60
N PHE A 16 3.10 14.80 -14.50
CA PHE A 16 1.82 14.10 -14.49
C PHE A 16 0.77 14.92 -15.23
N LYS A 17 0.16 14.31 -16.22
CA LYS A 17 -0.94 14.89 -17.02
C LYS A 17 -2.07 13.86 -17.09
N PRO A 18 -3.20 14.08 -16.40
CA PRO A 18 -4.32 13.16 -16.48
C PRO A 18 -4.96 13.21 -17.87
N ILE A 19 -5.56 12.10 -18.30
CA ILE A 19 -6.26 11.96 -19.57
C ILE A 19 -7.47 12.91 -19.61
N LYS A 20 -8.21 12.99 -18.52
CA LYS A 20 -9.32 13.91 -18.33
C LYS A 20 -8.93 14.99 -17.33
N LYS A 21 -9.11 16.27 -17.71
CA LYS A 21 -8.81 17.39 -16.82
C LYS A 21 -9.47 17.19 -15.44
N ASN A 22 -8.68 17.37 -14.37
CA ASN A 22 -9.09 17.27 -12.97
C ASN A 22 -9.62 15.89 -12.53
N SER A 23 -9.47 14.84 -13.33
CA SER A 23 -9.93 13.49 -12.98
C SER A 23 -8.83 12.48 -13.26
N VAL A 24 -8.56 11.59 -12.28
CA VAL A 24 -7.53 10.56 -12.36
C VAL A 24 -8.17 9.19 -12.14
N ARG A 25 -7.92 8.26 -13.05
CA ARG A 25 -8.31 6.87 -12.94
C ARG A 25 -7.08 6.05 -12.59
N MET A 26 -7.11 5.41 -11.42
CA MET A 26 -5.99 4.65 -10.87
C MET A 26 -6.41 3.23 -10.55
N TYR A 27 -5.63 2.26 -11.05
CA TYR A 27 -5.75 0.84 -10.72
C TYR A 27 -4.49 0.36 -10.01
N VAL A 28 -4.64 -0.37 -8.93
CA VAL A 28 -3.52 -0.99 -8.21
C VAL A 28 -3.84 -2.46 -8.00
N CYS A 29 -2.93 -3.34 -8.42
CA CYS A 29 -3.08 -4.77 -8.18
C CYS A 29 -3.26 -5.05 -6.69
N GLY A 30 -4.38 -5.64 -6.35
CA GLY A 30 -4.75 -5.96 -4.99
C GLY A 30 -4.14 -7.28 -4.50
N PRO A 31 -4.44 -7.67 -3.27
CA PRO A 31 -3.86 -8.86 -2.67
C PRO A 31 -4.51 -10.15 -3.19
N THR A 32 -3.71 -11.22 -3.28
CA THR A 32 -4.21 -12.59 -3.28
C THR A 32 -4.52 -13.01 -1.84
N VAL A 33 -5.79 -13.29 -1.54
CA VAL A 33 -6.25 -13.51 -0.16
C VAL A 33 -6.07 -14.96 0.32
N ASN A 34 -4.90 -15.54 0.02
CA ASN A 34 -4.53 -16.88 0.48
C ASN A 34 -4.06 -16.93 1.93
N ASP A 35 -3.69 -15.79 2.52
CA ASP A 35 -3.21 -15.66 3.89
C ASP A 35 -3.45 -14.24 4.43
N VAL A 36 -3.13 -13.97 5.71
CA VAL A 36 -3.20 -12.64 6.32
C VAL A 36 -2.16 -11.67 5.73
N PRO A 37 -2.41 -10.34 5.80
CA PRO A 37 -1.52 -9.37 5.19
C PRO A 37 -0.20 -9.21 5.96
N HIS A 38 0.87 -8.96 5.21
CA HIS A 38 2.21 -8.78 5.74
C HIS A 38 2.74 -7.36 5.45
N LEU A 39 3.92 -7.06 5.99
CA LEU A 39 4.54 -5.73 5.89
C LEU A 39 4.78 -5.27 4.44
N GLY A 40 5.04 -6.19 3.50
CA GLY A 40 5.10 -5.85 2.07
C GLY A 40 3.78 -5.31 1.52
N HIS A 41 2.65 -5.92 1.93
CA HIS A 41 1.31 -5.39 1.62
C HIS A 41 1.09 -4.01 2.28
N ALA A 42 1.49 -3.83 3.55
CA ALA A 42 1.38 -2.53 4.22
C ALA A 42 2.11 -1.44 3.43
N ARG A 43 3.33 -1.73 2.96
CA ARG A 43 4.11 -0.78 2.16
C ARG A 43 3.39 -0.39 0.88
N GLN A 44 2.87 -1.36 0.12
CA GLN A 44 2.13 -1.09 -1.10
C GLN A 44 0.88 -0.25 -0.81
N GLN A 45 0.06 -0.71 0.14
CA GLN A 45 -1.21 -0.05 0.46
C GLN A 45 -0.99 1.39 0.95
N ILE A 46 -0.04 1.63 1.84
CA ILE A 46 0.29 2.99 2.32
C ILE A 46 0.82 3.86 1.19
N THR A 47 1.69 3.33 0.31
CA THR A 47 2.23 4.09 -0.83
C THR A 47 1.11 4.60 -1.74
N PHE A 48 0.18 3.73 -2.13
CA PHE A 48 -0.90 4.13 -3.05
C PHE A 48 -2.01 4.91 -2.37
N ASP A 49 -2.21 4.75 -1.08
CA ASP A 49 -3.08 5.60 -0.27
C ASP A 49 -2.52 7.04 -0.20
N ILE A 50 -1.22 7.20 0.03
CA ILE A 50 -0.52 8.50 -0.02
C ILE A 50 -0.65 9.14 -1.41
N LEU A 51 -0.41 8.39 -2.48
CA LEU A 51 -0.56 8.90 -3.85
C LEU A 51 -2.00 9.37 -4.10
N ARG A 52 -2.99 8.54 -3.74
CA ARG A 52 -4.41 8.89 -3.86
C ARG A 52 -4.76 10.16 -3.08
N LYS A 53 -4.33 10.25 -1.82
CA LYS A 53 -4.60 11.41 -0.95
C LYS A 53 -3.90 12.67 -1.46
N TYR A 54 -2.66 12.54 -1.93
CA TYR A 54 -1.94 13.67 -2.49
C TYR A 54 -2.55 14.18 -3.81
N LEU A 55 -3.02 13.28 -4.67
CA LEU A 55 -3.78 13.67 -5.87
C LEU A 55 -5.05 14.44 -5.50
N LYS A 56 -5.82 13.96 -4.50
CA LYS A 56 -7.01 14.67 -4.00
C LYS A 56 -6.64 16.02 -3.38
N PHE A 57 -5.59 16.08 -2.58
CA PHE A 57 -5.05 17.33 -2.01
C PHE A 57 -4.61 18.33 -3.09
N SER A 58 -4.16 17.85 -4.23
CA SER A 58 -3.78 18.65 -5.40
C SER A 58 -4.99 19.05 -6.27
N GLY A 59 -6.21 18.72 -5.87
CA GLY A 59 -7.45 19.13 -6.53
C GLY A 59 -7.98 18.17 -7.60
N PHE A 60 -7.47 16.93 -7.67
CA PHE A 60 -8.01 15.93 -8.58
C PHE A 60 -9.14 15.12 -7.95
N GLU A 61 -10.15 14.79 -8.73
CA GLU A 61 -11.07 13.71 -8.45
C GLU A 61 -10.38 12.38 -8.80
N VAL A 62 -10.27 11.46 -7.84
CA VAL A 62 -9.59 10.19 -8.04
C VAL A 62 -10.57 9.04 -7.96
N LYS A 63 -10.69 8.27 -9.04
CA LYS A 63 -11.35 6.96 -9.03
C LYS A 63 -10.29 5.88 -8.82
N PHE A 64 -10.22 5.35 -7.61
CA PHE A 64 -9.24 4.34 -7.20
C PHE A 64 -9.86 2.96 -7.17
N VAL A 65 -9.27 2.03 -7.93
CA VAL A 65 -9.67 0.62 -8.01
C VAL A 65 -8.52 -0.25 -7.52
N SER A 66 -8.82 -1.20 -6.65
CA SER A 66 -7.88 -2.25 -6.25
C SER A 66 -8.64 -3.57 -6.11
N ASN A 67 -8.25 -4.58 -6.87
CA ASN A 67 -8.95 -5.85 -6.90
C ASN A 67 -8.65 -6.74 -5.69
N ILE A 68 -9.42 -7.82 -5.61
CA ILE A 68 -9.16 -8.98 -4.74
C ILE A 68 -9.03 -10.20 -5.64
N THR A 69 -7.86 -10.83 -5.62
CA THR A 69 -7.68 -12.16 -6.21
C THR A 69 -8.17 -13.19 -5.20
N ASP A 70 -9.37 -13.68 -5.42
CA ASP A 70 -10.08 -14.66 -4.58
C ASP A 70 -10.13 -16.07 -5.21
N ILE A 71 -9.48 -16.25 -6.36
CA ILE A 71 -9.28 -17.53 -7.02
C ILE A 71 -7.88 -17.64 -7.65
N GLU A 72 -7.05 -18.56 -7.17
CA GLU A 72 -5.68 -18.78 -7.66
C GLU A 72 -5.13 -20.09 -7.08
N ASP A 73 -4.09 -20.67 -7.68
CA ASP A 73 -3.45 -21.93 -7.23
C ASP A 73 -3.09 -21.91 -5.74
N LYS A 74 -2.53 -20.79 -5.25
CA LYS A 74 -2.13 -20.66 -3.83
C LYS A 74 -3.33 -20.76 -2.88
N ILE A 75 -4.47 -20.18 -3.29
CA ILE A 75 -5.72 -20.26 -2.50
C ILE A 75 -6.24 -21.68 -2.48
N ILE A 76 -6.31 -22.34 -3.64
CA ILE A 76 -6.79 -23.72 -3.79
C ILE A 76 -5.92 -24.67 -2.96
N ASN A 77 -4.59 -24.56 -3.06
CA ASN A 77 -3.65 -25.39 -2.31
C ASN A 77 -3.77 -25.13 -0.81
N LYS A 78 -3.92 -23.87 -0.39
CA LYS A 78 -4.07 -23.53 1.03
C LYS A 78 -5.38 -24.04 1.61
N ALA A 79 -6.47 -23.94 0.87
CA ALA A 79 -7.75 -24.50 1.28
C ALA A 79 -7.69 -26.04 1.44
N LYS A 80 -7.02 -26.73 0.51
CA LYS A 80 -6.76 -28.18 0.62
C LYS A 80 -5.90 -28.53 1.85
N GLU A 81 -4.82 -27.78 2.08
CA GLU A 81 -3.93 -27.97 3.24
C GLU A 81 -4.70 -27.87 4.57
N LEU A 82 -5.62 -26.89 4.64
CA LEU A 82 -6.40 -26.62 5.85
C LEU A 82 -7.68 -27.47 5.96
N GLY A 83 -8.06 -28.21 4.91
CA GLY A 83 -9.35 -28.91 4.85
C GLY A 83 -10.54 -27.94 4.90
N GLU A 84 -10.38 -26.71 4.40
CA GLU A 84 -11.36 -25.62 4.47
C GLU A 84 -11.93 -25.31 3.10
N ASP A 85 -13.18 -24.85 3.08
CA ASP A 85 -13.82 -24.33 1.86
C ASP A 85 -13.11 -23.06 1.38
N ILE A 86 -12.90 -22.95 0.05
CA ILE A 86 -12.18 -21.83 -0.58
C ILE A 86 -12.85 -20.49 -0.26
N LYS A 87 -14.18 -20.42 -0.34
CA LYS A 87 -14.93 -19.20 -0.10
C LYS A 87 -14.78 -18.75 1.36
N LYS A 88 -14.87 -19.70 2.31
CA LYS A 88 -14.66 -19.40 3.75
C LYS A 88 -13.24 -18.89 4.00
N LEU A 89 -12.24 -19.53 3.40
CA LEU A 89 -10.84 -19.09 3.51
C LEU A 89 -10.65 -17.67 2.99
N THR A 90 -11.13 -17.38 1.79
CA THR A 90 -10.96 -16.07 1.14
C THR A 90 -11.74 -14.97 1.85
N GLU A 91 -12.96 -15.21 2.31
CA GLU A 91 -13.75 -14.24 3.08
C GLU A 91 -13.10 -13.90 4.42
N ARG A 92 -12.62 -14.92 5.17
CA ARG A 92 -11.90 -14.73 6.43
C ARG A 92 -10.62 -13.91 6.22
N ASN A 93 -9.83 -14.25 5.21
CA ASN A 93 -8.58 -13.54 4.94
C ASN A 93 -8.84 -12.12 4.44
N LEU A 94 -9.81 -11.92 3.56
CA LEU A 94 -10.22 -10.57 3.10
C LEU A 94 -10.62 -9.68 4.27
N LYS A 95 -11.43 -10.20 5.20
CA LYS A 95 -11.78 -9.48 6.42
C LYS A 95 -10.53 -9.05 7.20
N SER A 96 -9.55 -9.97 7.36
CA SER A 96 -8.27 -9.67 8.00
C SER A 96 -7.49 -8.57 7.29
N HIS A 97 -7.45 -8.61 5.95
CA HIS A 97 -6.79 -7.55 5.15
C HIS A 97 -7.43 -6.18 5.40
N LEU A 98 -8.76 -6.09 5.31
CA LEU A 98 -9.47 -4.82 5.47
C LEU A 98 -9.33 -4.24 6.89
N GLU A 99 -9.40 -5.10 7.92
CA GLU A 99 -9.21 -4.68 9.32
C GLU A 99 -7.79 -4.15 9.55
N ASP A 100 -6.78 -4.89 9.10
CA ASP A 100 -5.39 -4.54 9.34
C ASP A 100 -4.97 -3.29 8.53
N TYR A 101 -5.48 -3.12 7.29
CA TYR A 101 -5.27 -1.91 6.50
C TYR A 101 -5.92 -0.68 7.15
N GLY A 102 -7.14 -0.79 7.67
CA GLY A 102 -7.79 0.29 8.39
C GLY A 102 -7.00 0.73 9.62
N LYS A 103 -6.40 -0.22 10.37
CA LYS A 103 -5.58 0.10 11.55
C LYS A 103 -4.30 0.87 11.20
N ILE A 104 -3.71 0.64 10.04
CA ILE A 104 -2.53 1.39 9.56
C ILE A 104 -2.92 2.66 8.76
N GLY A 105 -4.18 3.06 8.79
CA GLY A 105 -4.68 4.29 8.17
C GLY A 105 -4.79 4.26 6.66
N VAL A 106 -5.09 3.10 6.09
CA VAL A 106 -5.34 2.98 4.65
C VAL A 106 -6.84 3.02 4.39
N ASP A 107 -7.27 3.96 3.56
CA ASP A 107 -8.65 4.08 3.12
C ASP A 107 -9.04 2.97 2.14
N LYS A 108 -10.31 2.53 2.23
CA LYS A 108 -10.84 1.59 1.24
C LYS A 108 -10.78 2.19 -0.18
N PRO A 109 -10.51 1.36 -1.21
CA PRO A 109 -10.63 1.81 -2.60
C PRO A 109 -12.08 2.18 -2.92
N ASP A 110 -12.27 3.01 -3.96
CA ASP A 110 -13.62 3.40 -4.40
C ASP A 110 -14.37 2.22 -5.02
N VAL A 111 -13.61 1.31 -5.67
CA VAL A 111 -14.12 0.03 -6.20
C VAL A 111 -13.14 -1.07 -5.86
N GLN A 112 -13.65 -2.17 -5.32
CA GLN A 112 -12.85 -3.34 -4.93
C GLN A 112 -13.44 -4.62 -5.55
N PRO A 113 -13.20 -4.86 -6.86
CA PRO A 113 -13.76 -6.02 -7.56
C PRO A 113 -13.07 -7.31 -7.11
N LYS A 114 -13.83 -8.41 -7.04
CA LYS A 114 -13.29 -9.75 -6.84
C LYS A 114 -13.11 -10.44 -8.19
N ALA A 115 -12.03 -11.19 -8.37
CA ALA A 115 -11.76 -11.91 -9.61
C ALA A 115 -12.92 -12.84 -10.02
N THR A 116 -13.52 -13.55 -9.05
CA THR A 116 -14.66 -14.46 -9.31
C THR A 116 -15.91 -13.77 -9.85
N GLU A 117 -16.07 -12.46 -9.62
CA GLU A 117 -17.21 -11.67 -10.09
C GLU A 117 -17.06 -11.19 -11.55
N TYR A 118 -15.84 -11.27 -12.13
CA TYR A 118 -15.49 -10.74 -13.45
C TYR A 118 -15.08 -11.85 -14.46
N VAL A 119 -15.38 -13.11 -14.18
CA VAL A 119 -15.03 -14.23 -15.07
C VAL A 119 -15.61 -14.07 -16.48
N PRO A 120 -16.86 -13.59 -16.70
CA PRO A 120 -17.37 -13.32 -18.04
C PRO A 120 -16.53 -12.31 -18.82
N GLU A 121 -16.05 -11.24 -18.21
CA GLU A 121 -15.18 -10.23 -18.81
C GLU A 121 -13.80 -10.80 -19.18
N MET A 122 -13.26 -11.69 -18.33
CA MET A 122 -12.02 -12.40 -18.62
C MET A 122 -12.16 -13.33 -19.83
N ILE A 123 -13.24 -14.09 -19.90
CA ILE A 123 -13.55 -14.95 -21.05
C ILE A 123 -13.69 -14.12 -22.32
N ASP A 124 -14.36 -12.97 -22.28
CA ASP A 124 -14.49 -12.07 -23.42
C ASP A 124 -13.12 -11.55 -23.88
N LEU A 125 -12.26 -11.12 -22.95
CA LEU A 125 -10.91 -10.67 -23.26
C LEU A 125 -10.09 -11.77 -23.93
N ILE A 126 -10.15 -13.01 -23.43
CA ILE A 126 -9.46 -14.17 -24.04
C ILE A 126 -9.98 -14.47 -25.45
N LYS A 127 -11.30 -14.39 -25.69
CA LYS A 127 -11.88 -14.55 -27.03
C LYS A 127 -11.33 -13.50 -28.01
N ARG A 128 -11.22 -12.25 -27.59
CA ARG A 128 -10.63 -11.18 -28.44
C ARG A 128 -9.17 -11.46 -28.76
N LEU A 129 -8.40 -11.97 -27.81
CA LEU A 129 -7.01 -12.42 -28.03
C LEU A 129 -6.93 -13.61 -29.00
N GLU A 130 -7.83 -14.57 -28.84
CA GLU A 130 -7.92 -15.75 -29.73
C GLU A 130 -8.25 -15.35 -31.16
N GLN A 131 -9.24 -14.49 -31.37
CA GLN A 131 -9.61 -13.96 -32.70
C GLN A 131 -8.46 -13.25 -33.40
N LYS A 132 -7.55 -12.64 -32.63
CA LYS A 132 -6.36 -11.98 -33.16
C LYS A 132 -5.12 -12.89 -33.27
N GLY A 133 -5.25 -14.16 -32.90
CA GLY A 133 -4.19 -15.16 -33.04
C GLY A 133 -3.08 -15.12 -31.97
N TYR A 134 -3.36 -14.51 -30.81
CA TYR A 134 -2.40 -14.43 -29.69
C TYR A 134 -2.46 -15.64 -28.77
N THR A 135 -3.35 -16.61 -29.00
CA THR A 135 -3.54 -17.72 -28.09
C THR A 135 -3.30 -19.07 -28.76
N TYR A 136 -3.07 -20.08 -27.94
CA TYR A 136 -3.09 -21.49 -28.34
C TYR A 136 -3.52 -22.37 -27.16
N VAL A 137 -3.93 -23.60 -27.46
CA VAL A 137 -4.40 -24.55 -26.46
C VAL A 137 -3.33 -25.61 -26.21
N ILE A 138 -3.02 -25.84 -24.95
CA ILE A 138 -2.27 -27.02 -24.49
C ILE A 138 -3.31 -28.03 -23.99
N LYS A 139 -3.32 -29.22 -24.62
CA LYS A 139 -4.29 -30.26 -24.31
C LYS A 139 -4.22 -30.66 -22.84
N ASN A 140 -5.39 -30.75 -22.19
CA ASN A 140 -5.55 -31.09 -20.78
C ASN A 140 -4.90 -30.13 -19.78
N ASP A 141 -4.47 -28.93 -20.21
CA ASP A 141 -3.86 -27.95 -19.33
C ASP A 141 -4.56 -26.57 -19.39
N GLY A 142 -4.67 -25.96 -20.59
CA GLY A 142 -5.35 -24.67 -20.69
C GLY A 142 -5.16 -23.94 -22.01
N VAL A 143 -5.64 -22.69 -22.02
CA VAL A 143 -5.42 -21.70 -23.09
C VAL A 143 -4.28 -20.80 -22.66
N TYR A 144 -3.31 -20.65 -23.53
CA TYR A 144 -2.06 -19.93 -23.29
C TYR A 144 -1.92 -18.72 -24.21
N TYR A 145 -1.28 -17.67 -23.70
CA TYR A 145 -0.85 -16.53 -24.47
C TYR A 145 0.51 -16.84 -25.12
N ASP A 146 0.64 -16.59 -26.42
CA ASP A 146 1.88 -16.71 -27.20
C ASP A 146 2.62 -15.38 -27.19
N VAL A 147 3.59 -15.22 -26.29
CA VAL A 147 4.33 -13.96 -26.11
C VAL A 147 5.13 -13.55 -27.36
N SER A 148 5.48 -14.50 -28.23
CA SER A 148 6.21 -14.22 -29.48
C SER A 148 5.39 -13.41 -30.50
N LYS A 149 4.07 -13.37 -30.33
CA LYS A 149 3.16 -12.59 -31.16
C LYS A 149 3.09 -11.09 -30.78
N PHE A 150 3.44 -10.74 -29.56
CA PHE A 150 3.44 -9.36 -29.10
C PHE A 150 4.86 -8.76 -29.17
N LYS A 151 5.11 -7.98 -30.21
CA LYS A 151 6.45 -7.43 -30.52
C LYS A 151 7.07 -6.61 -29.40
N ASP A 152 6.24 -5.94 -28.61
CA ASP A 152 6.66 -5.05 -27.52
C ASP A 152 6.73 -5.77 -26.16
N TYR A 153 6.70 -7.12 -26.13
CA TYR A 153 6.82 -7.87 -24.87
C TYR A 153 8.18 -7.61 -24.23
N GLY A 154 8.17 -7.26 -22.96
CA GLY A 154 9.37 -6.85 -22.22
C GLY A 154 9.58 -5.32 -22.15
N LYS A 155 8.68 -4.49 -22.72
CA LYS A 155 8.84 -3.03 -22.73
C LYS A 155 8.78 -2.38 -21.36
N LEU A 156 8.01 -2.94 -20.41
CA LEU A 156 7.90 -2.42 -19.05
C LEU A 156 9.07 -2.86 -18.18
N SER A 157 9.43 -4.13 -18.26
CA SER A 157 10.56 -4.74 -17.53
C SER A 157 11.91 -4.33 -18.10
N HIS A 158 11.91 -3.77 -19.34
CA HIS A 158 13.11 -3.45 -20.11
C HIS A 158 14.02 -4.67 -20.38
N GLN A 159 13.40 -5.84 -20.47
CA GLN A 159 14.06 -7.07 -20.89
C GLN A 159 13.92 -7.20 -22.40
N LYS A 160 14.98 -7.67 -23.07
CA LYS A 160 14.90 -7.90 -24.50
C LYS A 160 14.02 -9.11 -24.78
N THR A 161 13.06 -8.95 -25.67
CA THR A 161 12.15 -10.02 -26.10
C THR A 161 12.92 -11.25 -26.60
N GLU A 162 14.03 -11.03 -27.31
CA GLU A 162 14.91 -12.08 -27.79
C GLU A 162 15.53 -12.90 -26.66
N ASP A 163 15.95 -12.26 -25.57
CA ASP A 163 16.51 -12.93 -24.40
C ASP A 163 15.41 -13.72 -23.65
N LEU A 164 14.20 -13.17 -23.58
CA LEU A 164 13.04 -13.82 -22.96
C LEU A 164 12.56 -15.05 -23.78
N ILE A 165 12.59 -14.97 -25.10
CA ILE A 165 12.17 -16.05 -26.00
C ILE A 165 13.28 -17.10 -26.20
N SER A 166 14.57 -16.69 -26.24
CA SER A 166 15.70 -17.52 -26.57
C SER A 166 16.22 -18.43 -25.46
N LEU A 167 15.82 -18.20 -24.20
CA LEU A 167 16.16 -19.07 -23.06
C LEU A 167 15.49 -20.44 -23.23
N LYS A 168 16.06 -21.25 -24.14
CA LYS A 168 15.60 -22.60 -24.43
C LYS A 168 15.43 -23.41 -23.14
N LYS A 169 14.22 -23.98 -23.03
CA LYS A 169 13.85 -25.20 -22.28
C LYS A 169 14.77 -25.59 -21.10
N VAL A 170 14.71 -24.84 -20.02
CA VAL A 170 15.10 -25.38 -18.72
C VAL A 170 13.85 -25.27 -17.83
N ASN A 171 13.17 -26.41 -17.61
CA ASN A 171 11.96 -26.54 -16.77
C ASN A 171 10.66 -25.87 -17.25
N ALA A 172 10.48 -25.58 -18.54
CA ALA A 172 9.15 -25.32 -19.08
C ALA A 172 8.38 -26.67 -19.17
N LYS A 173 7.05 -26.67 -18.92
CA LYS A 173 6.22 -27.80 -19.36
C LYS A 173 6.51 -28.03 -20.85
N GLU A 174 6.73 -29.29 -21.24
CA GLU A 174 7.21 -29.66 -22.58
C GLU A 174 6.38 -29.11 -23.75
N ASP A 175 5.14 -28.70 -23.48
CA ASP A 175 4.18 -28.27 -24.49
C ASP A 175 4.09 -26.75 -24.71
N LYS A 176 4.77 -25.89 -23.94
CA LYS A 176 4.80 -24.45 -24.19
C LYS A 176 5.66 -24.10 -25.41
N LYS A 177 5.16 -23.17 -26.24
CA LYS A 177 5.92 -22.66 -27.40
C LYS A 177 7.12 -21.83 -26.96
N ASN A 178 6.95 -20.96 -26.00
CA ASN A 178 7.99 -20.14 -25.40
C ASN A 178 7.97 -20.30 -23.88
N LYS A 179 9.13 -20.12 -23.24
CA LYS A 179 9.25 -20.25 -21.77
C LYS A 179 8.32 -19.29 -21.02
N GLU A 180 8.20 -18.07 -21.50
CA GLU A 180 7.44 -16.98 -20.87
C GLU A 180 5.96 -16.98 -21.26
N ASP A 181 5.49 -17.91 -22.13
CA ASP A 181 4.06 -18.06 -22.40
C ASP A 181 3.33 -18.32 -21.08
N PHE A 182 2.20 -17.69 -20.91
CA PHE A 182 1.44 -17.77 -19.67
C PHE A 182 -0.01 -18.18 -19.87
N VAL A 183 -0.60 -18.78 -18.85
CA VAL A 183 -1.98 -19.31 -18.93
C VAL A 183 -2.99 -18.17 -18.83
N LEU A 184 -3.92 -18.15 -19.76
CA LEU A 184 -5.09 -17.25 -19.75
C LEU A 184 -6.32 -17.94 -19.14
N TRP A 185 -6.51 -19.22 -19.47
CA TRP A 185 -7.58 -20.06 -18.95
C TRP A 185 -7.03 -21.42 -18.59
N LYS A 186 -7.12 -21.84 -17.34
CA LYS A 186 -6.59 -23.11 -16.83
C LYS A 186 -7.72 -24.11 -16.70
N PHE A 187 -7.59 -25.28 -17.35
CA PHE A 187 -8.59 -26.34 -17.21
C PHE A 187 -8.61 -26.87 -15.78
N SER A 188 -9.81 -27.00 -15.22
CA SER A 188 -9.98 -27.45 -13.84
C SER A 188 -9.77 -28.93 -13.72
N LYS A 189 -9.06 -29.31 -12.66
CA LYS A 189 -8.95 -30.71 -12.22
C LYS A 189 -10.16 -31.11 -11.37
N PRO A 190 -10.39 -32.41 -11.15
CA PRO A 190 -11.41 -32.87 -10.22
C PRO A 190 -11.30 -32.19 -8.85
N ASN A 191 -12.43 -31.72 -8.33
CA ASN A 191 -12.53 -31.00 -7.05
C ASN A 191 -11.88 -29.60 -7.00
N GLU A 192 -11.56 -29.00 -8.16
CA GLU A 192 -11.18 -27.60 -8.25
C GLU A 192 -12.39 -26.74 -8.68
N PRO A 193 -12.43 -25.45 -8.28
CA PRO A 193 -13.42 -24.51 -8.81
C PRO A 193 -13.34 -24.38 -10.33
N TRP A 194 -14.48 -24.20 -10.96
CA TRP A 194 -14.56 -24.05 -12.40
C TRP A 194 -15.74 -23.18 -12.85
N TRP A 195 -15.60 -22.61 -14.02
CA TRP A 195 -16.64 -21.93 -14.79
C TRP A 195 -16.69 -22.53 -16.18
N ASP A 196 -17.87 -22.46 -16.82
CA ASP A 196 -18.01 -22.84 -18.21
C ASP A 196 -17.35 -21.81 -19.13
N SER A 197 -16.64 -22.27 -20.13
CA SER A 197 -16.01 -21.45 -21.16
C SER A 197 -16.09 -22.15 -22.54
N PRO A 198 -15.82 -21.43 -23.66
CA PRO A 198 -15.73 -22.04 -24.97
C PRO A 198 -14.66 -23.13 -25.09
N TRP A 199 -13.66 -23.09 -24.24
CA TRP A 199 -12.52 -24.04 -24.25
C TRP A 199 -12.74 -25.23 -23.32
N GLY A 200 -13.80 -25.19 -22.52
CA GLY A 200 -14.13 -26.19 -21.51
C GLY A 200 -14.15 -25.64 -20.10
N LYS A 201 -14.47 -26.50 -19.14
CA LYS A 201 -14.51 -26.15 -17.73
C LYS A 201 -13.11 -25.77 -17.19
N GLY A 202 -13.02 -24.60 -16.56
CA GLY A 202 -11.76 -24.11 -16.09
C GLY A 202 -11.89 -22.83 -15.24
N ARG A 203 -10.80 -22.15 -15.03
CA ARG A 203 -10.70 -20.91 -14.30
C ARG A 203 -9.72 -19.94 -14.94
N PRO A 204 -9.84 -18.62 -14.69
CA PRO A 204 -8.91 -17.65 -15.24
C PRO A 204 -7.48 -17.89 -14.74
N GLY A 205 -6.51 -17.54 -15.58
CA GLY A 205 -5.12 -17.33 -15.17
C GLY A 205 -5.00 -16.06 -14.32
N TRP A 206 -3.93 -15.94 -13.53
CA TRP A 206 -3.76 -14.81 -12.61
C TRP A 206 -3.60 -13.46 -13.34
N HIS A 207 -2.99 -13.44 -14.52
CA HIS A 207 -2.65 -12.18 -15.22
C HIS A 207 -3.86 -11.59 -15.97
N ILE A 208 -4.88 -12.37 -16.34
CA ILE A 208 -6.05 -11.88 -17.06
C ILE A 208 -7.02 -11.10 -16.19
N GLU A 209 -6.96 -11.30 -14.86
CA GLU A 209 -7.86 -10.69 -13.89
C GLU A 209 -7.80 -9.17 -13.94
N CYS A 210 -6.59 -8.61 -13.69
CA CYS A 210 -6.37 -7.16 -13.63
C CYS A 210 -6.62 -6.49 -14.98
N SER A 211 -6.27 -7.14 -16.08
CA SER A 211 -6.55 -6.63 -17.44
C SER A 211 -8.05 -6.47 -17.67
N ALA A 212 -8.84 -7.52 -17.42
CA ALA A 212 -10.28 -7.49 -17.64
C ALA A 212 -11.01 -6.53 -16.68
N MET A 213 -10.66 -6.57 -15.38
CA MET A 213 -11.31 -5.71 -14.38
C MET A 213 -10.98 -4.24 -14.61
N SER A 214 -9.72 -3.88 -14.91
CA SER A 214 -9.34 -2.50 -15.17
C SER A 214 -9.99 -1.95 -16.43
N GLU A 215 -10.00 -2.72 -17.53
CA GLU A 215 -10.71 -2.34 -18.76
C GLU A 215 -12.19 -2.10 -18.51
N LYS A 216 -12.87 -3.00 -17.82
CA LYS A 216 -14.30 -2.90 -17.53
C LYS A 216 -14.66 -1.70 -16.66
N ILE A 217 -13.89 -1.44 -15.63
CA ILE A 217 -14.23 -0.43 -14.60
C ILE A 217 -13.73 0.96 -14.97
N LEU A 218 -12.55 1.05 -15.58
CA LEU A 218 -11.88 2.32 -15.88
C LEU A 218 -11.89 2.68 -17.36
N GLY A 219 -12.02 1.69 -18.25
CA GLY A 219 -11.80 1.86 -19.68
C GLY A 219 -10.34 2.10 -20.02
N LEU A 220 -9.98 2.00 -21.32
CA LEU A 220 -8.60 2.13 -21.81
C LEU A 220 -8.42 3.32 -22.73
N PRO A 221 -7.28 4.03 -22.67
CA PRO A 221 -6.29 3.96 -21.60
C PRO A 221 -6.80 4.59 -20.29
N PHE A 222 -6.20 4.24 -19.16
CA PHE A 222 -6.40 4.94 -17.90
C PHE A 222 -5.08 5.60 -17.42
N ASP A 223 -5.12 6.37 -16.31
CA ASP A 223 -4.01 7.28 -15.97
C ASP A 223 -2.86 6.54 -15.30
N ILE A 224 -3.11 5.83 -14.19
CA ILE A 224 -2.07 5.24 -13.35
C ILE A 224 -2.36 3.76 -13.09
N HIS A 225 -1.37 2.91 -13.32
CA HIS A 225 -1.36 1.53 -12.84
C HIS A 225 -0.20 1.33 -11.86
N GLY A 226 -0.45 0.61 -10.77
CA GLY A 226 0.56 0.44 -9.75
C GLY A 226 0.56 -0.91 -9.04
N GLY A 227 1.68 -1.15 -8.33
CA GLY A 227 1.90 -2.35 -7.52
C GLY A 227 3.31 -2.41 -6.96
N GLY A 228 3.70 -3.56 -6.40
CA GLY A 228 5.08 -3.82 -5.98
C GLY A 228 6.02 -3.98 -7.18
N GLN A 229 7.31 -3.73 -7.00
CA GLN A 229 8.32 -3.94 -8.04
C GLN A 229 8.40 -5.39 -8.53
N ASP A 230 8.02 -6.36 -7.71
CA ASP A 230 7.95 -7.77 -8.07
C ASP A 230 6.84 -8.09 -9.08
N LEU A 231 5.86 -7.20 -9.24
CA LEU A 231 4.81 -7.33 -10.23
C LEU A 231 5.21 -6.81 -11.62
N ILE A 232 6.30 -6.03 -11.74
CA ILE A 232 6.75 -5.49 -13.03
C ILE A 232 6.87 -6.62 -14.06
N PHE A 233 7.51 -7.74 -13.66
CA PHE A 233 7.63 -8.94 -14.46
C PHE A 233 7.38 -10.19 -13.62
N PRO A 234 6.55 -11.14 -14.08
CA PRO A 234 5.87 -11.10 -15.38
C PRO A 234 4.51 -10.36 -15.36
N HIS A 235 3.88 -10.12 -14.21
CA HIS A 235 2.45 -9.82 -14.07
C HIS A 235 2.00 -8.57 -14.87
N HIS A 236 2.61 -7.41 -14.65
CA HIS A 236 2.23 -6.17 -15.35
C HIS A 236 2.67 -6.17 -16.83
N GLU A 237 3.76 -6.85 -17.15
CA GLU A 237 4.16 -7.07 -18.55
C GLU A 237 3.10 -7.89 -19.29
N ASP A 238 2.58 -8.95 -18.65
CA ASP A 238 1.54 -9.81 -19.21
C ASP A 238 0.21 -9.05 -19.33
N GLU A 239 -0.12 -8.17 -18.38
CA GLU A 239 -1.30 -7.32 -18.48
C GLU A 239 -1.23 -6.35 -19.68
N ILE A 240 -0.06 -5.76 -19.94
CA ILE A 240 0.17 -4.93 -21.14
C ILE A 240 -0.08 -5.75 -22.39
N ALA A 241 0.56 -6.93 -22.48
CA ALA A 241 0.44 -7.80 -23.64
C ALA A 241 -1.02 -8.18 -23.90
N GLN A 242 -1.77 -8.58 -22.87
CA GLN A 242 -3.18 -8.92 -22.97
C GLN A 242 -4.02 -7.73 -23.43
N SER A 243 -3.92 -6.61 -22.74
CA SER A 243 -4.80 -5.45 -22.94
C SER A 243 -4.53 -4.76 -24.27
N GLU A 244 -3.28 -4.54 -24.64
CA GLU A 244 -2.91 -3.85 -25.88
C GLU A 244 -3.13 -4.74 -27.10
N ALA A 245 -2.81 -6.03 -27.03
CA ALA A 245 -3.09 -6.96 -28.12
C ALA A 245 -4.61 -7.13 -28.39
N ALA A 246 -5.41 -7.22 -27.34
CA ALA A 246 -6.86 -7.38 -27.50
C ALA A 246 -7.56 -6.14 -28.07
N THR A 247 -7.05 -4.92 -27.78
CA THR A 247 -7.79 -3.68 -28.02
C THR A 247 -7.15 -2.73 -29.02
N ASP A 248 -5.89 -2.94 -29.41
CA ASP A 248 -5.06 -2.02 -30.19
C ASP A 248 -4.94 -0.61 -29.56
N LYS A 249 -5.14 -0.53 -28.24
CA LYS A 249 -5.07 0.72 -27.47
C LYS A 249 -3.95 0.62 -26.46
N LYS A 250 -3.34 1.74 -26.14
CA LYS A 250 -2.45 1.82 -24.98
C LYS A 250 -3.20 1.41 -23.71
N PHE A 251 -2.56 0.63 -22.85
CA PHE A 251 -3.18 0.15 -21.63
C PHE A 251 -3.26 1.26 -20.57
N VAL A 252 -2.10 1.82 -20.20
CA VAL A 252 -2.02 2.86 -19.15
C VAL A 252 -0.94 3.90 -19.47
N ASN A 253 -1.07 5.11 -18.91
CA ASN A 253 -0.11 6.18 -19.14
C ASN A 253 1.08 6.14 -18.20
N TYR A 254 0.85 5.90 -16.89
CA TYR A 254 1.90 5.92 -15.87
C TYR A 254 1.94 4.60 -15.10
N TRP A 255 3.11 3.99 -15.07
CA TRP A 255 3.40 2.80 -14.28
C TRP A 255 4.16 3.18 -13.03
N VAL A 256 3.56 2.99 -11.85
CA VAL A 256 4.12 3.37 -10.55
C VAL A 256 4.37 2.12 -9.71
N HIS A 257 5.61 1.91 -9.28
CA HIS A 257 5.97 0.72 -8.49
C HIS A 257 6.67 1.09 -7.20
N ASN A 258 6.22 0.50 -6.09
CA ASN A 258 6.90 0.64 -4.81
C ASN A 258 8.00 -0.41 -4.64
N GLY A 259 9.06 -0.01 -3.93
CA GLY A 259 10.18 -0.89 -3.62
C GLY A 259 9.81 -2.02 -2.66
N MET A 260 10.67 -3.03 -2.61
CA MET A 260 10.51 -4.20 -1.76
C MET A 260 10.72 -3.89 -0.27
N VAL A 261 10.26 -4.78 0.59
CA VAL A 261 10.61 -4.80 2.01
C VAL A 261 11.61 -5.92 2.26
N ASN A 262 12.74 -5.57 2.84
CA ASN A 262 13.70 -6.51 3.40
C ASN A 262 13.46 -6.64 4.91
N VAL A 263 13.92 -7.71 5.49
CA VAL A 263 13.96 -7.93 6.95
C VAL A 263 15.40 -8.29 7.28
N ASP A 264 16.05 -7.47 8.11
CA ASP A 264 17.47 -7.60 8.46
C ASP A 264 18.36 -7.76 7.21
N ASN A 265 18.17 -6.86 6.22
CA ASN A 265 18.86 -6.83 4.93
C ASN A 265 18.62 -8.05 4.01
N VAL A 266 17.69 -8.93 4.36
CA VAL A 266 17.32 -10.10 3.55
C VAL A 266 15.90 -9.93 3.01
N LYS A 267 15.66 -10.30 1.77
CA LYS A 267 14.31 -10.26 1.17
C LYS A 267 13.32 -11.01 2.09
N MET A 268 12.23 -10.35 2.47
CA MET A 268 11.19 -10.97 3.28
C MET A 268 10.52 -12.13 2.51
N SER A 269 10.52 -13.32 3.08
CA SER A 269 9.82 -14.48 2.52
C SER A 269 9.38 -15.47 3.60
N LYS A 270 8.31 -16.22 3.32
CA LYS A 270 7.82 -17.29 4.22
C LYS A 270 8.85 -18.41 4.36
N SER A 271 9.53 -18.77 3.27
CA SER A 271 10.54 -19.85 3.26
C SER A 271 11.75 -19.57 4.15
N LEU A 272 12.07 -18.28 4.37
CA LEU A 272 13.19 -17.86 5.24
C LEU A 272 12.76 -17.65 6.70
N GLY A 273 11.48 -17.81 7.03
CA GLY A 273 10.97 -17.62 8.41
C GLY A 273 11.02 -16.17 8.92
N ASN A 274 11.41 -15.21 8.07
CA ASN A 274 11.52 -13.80 8.41
C ASN A 274 10.23 -12.99 8.08
N PHE A 275 9.13 -13.67 7.85
CA PHE A 275 7.85 -13.13 7.47
C PHE A 275 7.19 -12.40 8.66
N LYS A 276 6.80 -11.14 8.46
CA LYS A 276 6.13 -10.31 9.48
C LYS A 276 4.75 -9.89 9.00
N THR A 277 3.72 -10.31 9.74
CA THR A 277 2.34 -9.88 9.46
C THR A 277 2.09 -8.49 10.04
N ILE A 278 1.16 -7.75 9.42
CA ILE A 278 0.73 -6.45 9.97
C ILE A 278 0.16 -6.65 11.38
N ARG A 279 -0.63 -7.70 11.57
CA ARG A 279 -1.29 -8.03 12.84
C ARG A 279 -0.30 -8.32 13.97
N ASP A 280 0.84 -8.95 13.67
CA ASP A 280 1.88 -9.16 14.68
C ASP A 280 2.54 -7.86 15.09
N LEU A 281 2.80 -6.97 14.13
CA LEU A 281 3.36 -5.65 14.43
C LEU A 281 2.39 -4.77 15.24
N LEU A 282 1.08 -4.89 14.97
CA LEU A 282 0.05 -4.14 15.70
C LEU A 282 -0.13 -4.58 17.18
N LYS A 283 0.51 -5.66 17.62
CA LYS A 283 0.55 -6.05 19.06
C LYS A 283 1.47 -5.11 19.85
N ASP A 284 2.54 -4.63 19.23
CA ASP A 284 3.62 -3.88 19.88
C ASP A 284 3.67 -2.40 19.45
N TYR A 285 3.07 -2.06 18.30
CA TYR A 285 3.15 -0.73 17.69
C TYR A 285 1.78 -0.24 17.25
N ASP A 286 1.53 1.06 17.43
CA ASP A 286 0.40 1.74 16.82
C ASP A 286 0.49 1.69 15.28
N GLY A 287 -0.64 1.58 14.60
CA GLY A 287 -0.68 1.54 13.15
C GLY A 287 -0.08 2.79 12.48
N ARG A 288 -0.15 3.94 13.15
CA ARG A 288 0.45 5.20 12.65
C ARG A 288 1.98 5.18 12.74
N VAL A 289 2.55 4.42 13.67
CA VAL A 289 4.00 4.17 13.71
C VAL A 289 4.45 3.36 12.50
N ILE A 290 3.69 2.31 12.14
CA ILE A 290 3.96 1.52 10.92
C ILE A 290 3.84 2.42 9.68
N ARG A 291 2.82 3.27 9.63
CA ARG A 291 2.64 4.22 8.52
C ARG A 291 3.77 5.24 8.46
N TYR A 292 4.18 5.80 9.61
CA TYR A 292 5.33 6.71 9.71
C TYR A 292 6.62 6.05 9.23
N PHE A 293 6.89 4.81 9.66
CA PHE A 293 8.03 4.02 9.18
C PHE A 293 8.06 3.89 7.66
N VAL A 294 6.92 3.55 7.05
CA VAL A 294 6.83 3.41 5.60
C VAL A 294 7.11 4.72 4.87
N ILE A 295 6.50 5.84 5.30
CA ILE A 295 6.67 7.14 4.62
C ILE A 295 8.00 7.82 4.93
N SER A 296 8.75 7.36 5.92
CA SER A 296 10.12 7.81 6.21
C SER A 296 11.13 7.37 5.15
N SER A 297 10.75 6.46 4.27
CA SER A 297 11.55 6.00 3.14
C SER A 297 10.85 6.32 1.82
N HIS A 298 11.61 6.77 0.82
CA HIS A 298 11.05 7.03 -0.51
C HIS A 298 10.43 5.74 -1.08
N TYR A 299 9.20 5.84 -1.62
CA TYR A 299 8.41 4.67 -2.00
C TYR A 299 9.11 3.72 -2.99
N ARG A 300 9.94 4.23 -3.91
CA ARG A 300 10.68 3.42 -4.90
C ARG A 300 11.90 2.68 -4.33
N LYS A 301 12.46 3.15 -3.22
CA LYS A 301 13.63 2.49 -2.62
C LYS A 301 13.19 1.26 -1.82
N PRO A 302 13.97 0.19 -1.79
CA PRO A 302 13.75 -0.85 -0.79
C PRO A 302 13.78 -0.25 0.62
N VAL A 303 12.98 -0.81 1.52
CA VAL A 303 13.04 -0.46 2.95
C VAL A 303 13.48 -1.69 3.73
N ASP A 304 14.42 -1.50 4.63
CA ASP A 304 14.85 -2.56 5.54
C ASP A 304 14.11 -2.45 6.87
N PHE A 305 13.37 -3.50 7.19
CA PHE A 305 12.67 -3.65 8.44
C PHE A 305 13.55 -4.41 9.43
N SER A 306 13.74 -3.82 10.60
CA SER A 306 14.21 -4.49 11.81
C SER A 306 13.43 -3.96 13.00
N LYS A 307 13.52 -4.64 14.14
CA LYS A 307 12.91 -4.11 15.37
C LYS A 307 13.47 -2.72 15.69
N SER A 308 14.77 -2.53 15.55
CA SER A 308 15.45 -1.24 15.79
C SER A 308 14.91 -0.13 14.88
N THR A 309 14.76 -0.36 13.56
CA THR A 309 14.27 0.67 12.65
C THR A 309 12.82 1.05 12.92
N LEU A 310 12.00 0.12 13.42
CA LEU A 310 10.62 0.41 13.80
C LEU A 310 10.55 1.12 15.18
N ASP A 311 11.43 0.78 16.12
CA ASP A 311 11.56 1.50 17.40
C ASP A 311 12.03 2.94 17.16
N ASP A 312 12.95 3.19 16.24
CA ASP A 312 13.39 4.54 15.83
C ASP A 312 12.23 5.34 15.21
N ALA A 313 11.42 4.69 14.38
CA ALA A 313 10.22 5.30 13.80
C ALA A 313 9.19 5.64 14.90
N LYS A 314 8.98 4.75 15.88
CA LYS A 314 8.12 4.98 17.03
C LYS A 314 8.59 6.20 17.83
N ASN A 315 9.88 6.23 18.23
CA ASN A 315 10.45 7.34 18.99
C ASN A 315 10.32 8.67 18.25
N SER A 316 10.53 8.65 16.93
CA SER A 316 10.40 9.85 16.10
C SER A 316 8.93 10.31 16.00
N TYR A 317 8.00 9.39 15.78
CA TYR A 317 6.57 9.68 15.71
C TYR A 317 6.05 10.25 17.04
N GLU A 318 6.35 9.60 18.17
CA GLU A 318 5.93 10.04 19.49
C GLU A 318 6.53 11.42 19.85
N ARG A 319 7.80 11.64 19.54
CA ARG A 319 8.43 12.96 19.71
C ARG A 319 7.75 14.05 18.88
N LEU A 320 7.42 13.74 17.62
CA LEU A 320 6.70 14.67 16.75
C LEU A 320 5.34 15.02 17.35
N LYS A 321 4.58 14.02 17.78
CA LYS A 321 3.26 14.16 18.38
C LYS A 321 3.32 14.98 19.68
N ASN A 322 4.32 14.73 20.52
CA ASN A 322 4.54 15.49 21.75
C ASN A 322 4.83 16.98 21.47
N ILE A 323 5.68 17.29 20.49
CA ILE A 323 5.94 18.70 20.12
C ILE A 323 4.64 19.36 19.62
N ILE A 324 3.87 18.67 18.80
CA ILE A 324 2.63 19.21 18.22
C ILE A 324 1.57 19.43 19.32
N SER A 325 1.49 18.55 20.31
CA SER A 325 0.51 18.68 21.40
C SER A 325 0.71 19.92 22.28
N ASP A 326 1.91 20.53 22.23
CA ASP A 326 2.24 21.75 22.99
C ASP A 326 2.05 23.03 22.13
N LEU A 327 1.70 22.89 20.85
CA LEU A 327 1.47 24.03 19.96
C LEU A 327 0.06 24.62 20.18
N LYS A 328 -0.01 25.95 20.11
CA LYS A 328 -1.29 26.68 20.13
C LYS A 328 -1.80 26.86 18.70
N ASP A 329 -3.12 26.70 18.53
CA ASP A 329 -3.78 26.94 17.24
C ASP A 329 -4.09 28.44 17.09
N ASP A 330 -3.31 29.11 16.26
CA ASP A 330 -3.51 30.51 15.86
C ASP A 330 -4.48 30.67 14.71
N LYS A 331 -5.08 29.55 14.23
CA LYS A 331 -6.04 29.48 13.11
C LYS A 331 -5.49 29.96 11.77
N GLU A 332 -4.19 30.19 11.67
CA GLU A 332 -3.50 30.53 10.43
C GLU A 332 -2.93 29.28 9.74
N VAL A 333 -2.54 29.42 8.47
CA VAL A 333 -1.80 28.42 7.71
C VAL A 333 -0.50 29.05 7.23
N ASN A 334 0.62 28.41 7.49
CA ASN A 334 1.93 28.85 7.00
C ASN A 334 2.12 28.48 5.54
N THR A 335 1.85 29.42 4.65
CA THR A 335 1.90 29.21 3.21
C THR A 335 3.28 28.83 2.68
N LYS A 336 4.36 29.29 3.35
CA LYS A 336 5.75 28.95 3.00
C LYS A 336 6.00 27.46 3.22
N TYR A 337 5.71 26.95 4.41
CA TYR A 337 5.93 25.54 4.74
C TYR A 337 4.97 24.61 3.98
N LEU A 338 3.74 25.06 3.75
CA LEU A 338 2.80 24.31 2.92
C LEU A 338 3.29 24.21 1.46
N LYS A 339 3.93 25.27 0.95
CA LYS A 339 4.55 25.23 -0.37
C LYS A 339 5.76 24.29 -0.40
N GLU A 340 6.67 24.35 0.60
CA GLU A 340 7.81 23.44 0.70
C GLU A 340 7.34 21.97 0.76
N PHE A 341 6.27 21.68 1.50
CA PHE A 341 5.64 20.35 1.54
C PHE A 341 5.14 19.93 0.14
N ARG A 342 4.41 20.81 -0.57
CA ARG A 342 3.95 20.54 -1.93
C ARG A 342 5.10 20.31 -2.88
N ASP A 343 6.14 21.14 -2.83
CA ASP A 343 7.32 21.00 -3.69
C ASP A 343 8.02 19.65 -3.49
N SER A 344 8.08 19.16 -2.24
CA SER A 344 8.62 17.83 -1.92
C SER A 344 7.74 16.70 -2.46
N MET A 345 6.42 16.80 -2.28
CA MET A 345 5.48 15.78 -2.77
C MET A 345 5.36 15.79 -4.29
N ASP A 346 5.47 16.95 -4.94
CA ASP A 346 5.48 17.10 -6.39
C ASP A 346 6.73 16.46 -7.05
N ASP A 347 7.80 16.25 -6.30
CA ASP A 347 8.99 15.55 -6.77
C ASP A 347 8.90 14.04 -6.51
N ASP A 348 7.98 13.39 -7.20
CA ASP A 348 7.84 11.92 -7.19
C ASP A 348 7.48 11.36 -5.80
N LEU A 349 6.54 12.02 -5.13
CA LEU A 349 6.09 11.64 -3.78
C LEU A 349 7.26 11.48 -2.79
N ASN A 350 8.14 12.48 -2.71
CA ASN A 350 9.28 12.46 -1.81
C ASN A 350 8.83 12.66 -0.34
N THR A 351 8.16 11.64 0.20
CA THR A 351 7.63 11.66 1.57
C THR A 351 8.69 11.87 2.66
N PRO A 352 9.94 11.37 2.54
CA PRO A 352 10.99 11.70 3.50
C PRO A 352 11.29 13.20 3.58
N GLU A 353 11.39 13.87 2.43
CA GLU A 353 11.63 15.32 2.38
C GLU A 353 10.42 16.10 2.92
N ALA A 354 9.21 15.67 2.56
CA ALA A 354 7.99 16.25 3.08
C ALA A 354 7.85 16.07 4.61
N LEU A 355 8.31 14.95 5.17
CA LEU A 355 8.46 14.76 6.63
C LEU A 355 9.51 15.70 7.23
N ALA A 356 10.63 15.92 6.54
CA ALA A 356 11.64 16.87 6.98
C ALA A 356 11.09 18.29 7.04
N VAL A 357 10.26 18.69 6.08
CA VAL A 357 9.55 19.98 6.10
C VAL A 357 8.62 20.08 7.33
N LEU A 358 7.86 19.02 7.64
CA LEU A 358 7.03 18.99 8.85
C LEU A 358 7.86 19.15 10.13
N TRP A 359 8.98 18.43 10.24
CA TRP A 359 9.90 18.57 11.36
C TRP A 359 10.50 19.97 11.48
N LYS A 360 10.83 20.61 10.36
CA LYS A 360 11.33 21.99 10.32
C LYS A 360 10.26 22.97 10.80
N LEU A 361 9.01 22.82 10.34
CA LEU A 361 7.88 23.65 10.76
C LEU A 361 7.67 23.60 12.28
N VAL A 362 7.61 22.41 12.88
CA VAL A 362 7.30 22.30 14.31
C VAL A 362 8.40 22.83 15.20
N ARG A 363 9.67 22.79 14.75
CA ARG A 363 10.85 23.30 15.48
C ARG A 363 11.14 24.78 15.28
N ASP A 364 10.60 25.39 14.24
CA ASP A 364 10.80 26.82 13.96
C ASP A 364 10.04 27.65 14.99
N LYS A 365 10.76 28.34 15.89
CA LYS A 365 10.16 29.13 17.00
C LYS A 365 9.37 30.34 16.49
N ASP A 366 9.73 30.86 15.32
CA ASP A 366 9.17 32.10 14.77
C ASP A 366 8.01 31.82 13.80
N ALA A 367 7.82 30.56 13.40
CA ALA A 367 6.75 30.19 12.47
C ALA A 367 5.37 30.29 13.12
N LYS A 368 4.48 31.03 12.48
CA LYS A 368 3.03 31.05 12.76
C LYS A 368 2.30 30.05 11.86
N GLY A 369 1.05 29.76 12.18
CA GLY A 369 0.19 28.91 11.36
C GLY A 369 0.57 27.43 11.39
N LYS A 370 1.25 26.97 12.45
CA LYS A 370 1.74 25.58 12.54
C LYS A 370 0.62 24.57 12.53
N ILE A 371 -0.37 24.72 13.42
CA ILE A 371 -1.49 23.78 13.54
C ILE A 371 -2.31 23.72 12.25
N GLY A 372 -2.63 24.88 11.65
CA GLY A 372 -3.36 24.92 10.39
C GLY A 372 -2.59 24.24 9.25
N THR A 373 -1.25 24.41 9.20
CA THR A 373 -0.40 23.75 8.20
C THR A 373 -0.34 22.24 8.42
N ILE A 374 -0.24 21.80 9.67
CA ILE A 374 -0.27 20.36 10.02
C ILE A 374 -1.61 19.74 9.61
N LYS A 375 -2.74 20.44 9.83
CA LYS A 375 -4.06 19.98 9.36
C LYS A 375 -4.09 19.74 7.83
N GLU A 376 -3.44 20.61 7.07
CA GLU A 376 -3.34 20.45 5.62
C GLU A 376 -2.43 19.24 5.23
N ILE A 377 -1.29 19.08 5.88
CA ILE A 377 -0.36 17.95 5.67
C ILE A 377 -1.04 16.62 6.04
N GLU A 378 -1.81 16.57 7.12
CA GLU A 378 -2.54 15.39 7.58
C GLU A 378 -3.56 14.87 6.55
N LYS A 379 -4.10 15.71 5.67
CA LYS A 379 -4.96 15.28 4.55
C LYS A 379 -4.25 14.28 3.62
N THR A 380 -2.91 14.29 3.62
CA THR A 380 -2.06 13.38 2.83
C THR A 380 -1.43 12.30 3.69
N PHE A 381 -0.83 12.67 4.82
CA PHE A 381 -0.05 11.75 5.63
C PHE A 381 -0.89 10.85 6.54
N GLU A 382 -1.99 11.38 7.08
CA GLU A 382 -2.91 10.65 7.98
C GLU A 382 -2.20 9.92 9.11
N LEU A 383 -1.36 10.67 9.82
CA LEU A 383 -0.59 10.19 10.96
C LEU A 383 -1.30 10.39 12.29
N ASP A 384 -2.51 10.96 12.29
CA ASP A 384 -3.28 11.30 13.51
C ASP A 384 -2.50 12.22 14.49
N LEU A 385 -1.65 13.11 13.97
CA LEU A 385 -0.75 13.95 14.77
C LEU A 385 -1.49 14.95 15.67
N LEU A 386 -2.71 15.34 15.31
CA LEU A 386 -3.55 16.28 16.05
C LEU A 386 -4.60 15.59 16.88
N LYS A 387 -4.64 14.26 16.86
CA LYS A 387 -5.62 13.50 17.63
C LYS A 387 -5.17 13.42 19.08
N GLU A 388 -5.96 14.01 19.96
CA GLU A 388 -5.76 13.87 21.40
C GLU A 388 -5.94 12.41 21.81
N GLU A 389 -4.96 11.86 22.48
CA GLU A 389 -5.12 10.57 23.15
C GLU A 389 -5.92 10.79 24.42
N LYS A 390 -7.10 10.20 24.48
CA LYS A 390 -7.78 10.04 25.76
C LYS A 390 -6.99 9.03 26.59
N ILE A 391 -6.03 9.54 27.37
CA ILE A 391 -5.30 8.71 28.32
C ILE A 391 -6.29 8.32 29.41
N GLU A 392 -6.71 7.06 29.43
CA GLU A 392 -7.42 6.53 30.60
C GLU A 392 -6.44 6.43 31.75
N ILE A 393 -6.43 7.45 32.59
CA ILE A 393 -5.59 7.49 33.78
C ILE A 393 -6.26 6.62 34.85
N PRO A 394 -5.59 5.58 35.38
CA PRO A 394 -6.10 4.77 36.46
C PRO A 394 -6.49 5.61 37.67
N ILE A 395 -7.50 5.18 38.42
CA ILE A 395 -8.03 5.92 39.59
C ILE A 395 -6.92 6.21 40.59
N GLU A 396 -6.01 5.25 40.81
CA GLU A 396 -4.87 5.39 41.71
C GLU A 396 -3.89 6.49 41.25
N VAL A 397 -3.61 6.59 39.97
CA VAL A 397 -2.74 7.64 39.40
C VAL A 397 -3.44 9.01 39.48
N LYS A 398 -4.74 9.08 39.21
CA LYS A 398 -5.53 10.31 39.40
C LYS A 398 -5.46 10.82 40.82
N LYS A 399 -5.49 9.91 41.81
CA LYS A 399 -5.36 10.26 43.23
C LYS A 399 -3.97 10.83 43.53
N LEU A 400 -2.90 10.20 43.06
CA LEU A 400 -1.53 10.71 43.22
C LEU A 400 -1.32 12.09 42.57
N ILE A 401 -1.92 12.33 41.41
CA ILE A 401 -1.86 13.62 40.73
C ILE A 401 -2.52 14.69 41.57
N LYS A 402 -3.74 14.43 42.12
CA LYS A 402 -4.44 15.36 42.97
C LYS A 402 -3.68 15.66 44.27
N GLU A 403 -3.15 14.63 44.93
CA GLU A 403 -2.31 14.80 46.12
C GLU A 403 -1.08 15.67 45.82
N ARG A 404 -0.42 15.44 44.69
CA ARG A 404 0.73 16.26 44.23
C ARG A 404 0.32 17.72 44.03
N GLU A 405 -0.81 18.01 43.42
CA GLU A 405 -1.31 19.37 43.21
C GLU A 405 -1.57 20.08 44.56
N GLU A 406 -2.12 19.34 45.54
CA GLU A 406 -2.34 19.89 46.90
C GLU A 406 -1.02 20.20 47.60
N MET A 407 0.00 19.33 47.49
CA MET A 407 1.33 19.58 48.09
C MET A 407 2.00 20.80 47.45
N ARG A 408 1.87 20.99 46.16
CA ARG A 408 2.38 22.15 45.42
C ARG A 408 1.69 23.44 45.88
N LYS A 409 0.38 23.43 46.04
CA LYS A 409 -0.38 24.59 46.61
C LYS A 409 0.08 24.95 48.00
N LYS A 410 0.44 23.96 48.83
CA LYS A 410 0.98 24.15 50.17
C LYS A 410 2.51 24.47 50.16
N LYS A 411 3.13 24.57 48.96
CA LYS A 411 4.59 24.78 48.77
C LYS A 411 5.47 23.69 49.39
N ASN A 412 4.93 22.49 49.60
CA ASN A 412 5.65 21.31 50.06
C ASN A 412 6.26 20.59 48.83
N TRP A 413 7.41 21.12 48.41
CA TRP A 413 8.09 20.67 47.17
C TRP A 413 8.65 19.26 47.30
N GLU A 414 9.16 18.87 48.48
CA GLU A 414 9.73 17.56 48.72
C GLU A 414 8.70 16.45 48.53
N GLU A 415 7.52 16.58 49.10
CA GLU A 415 6.45 15.61 48.97
C GLU A 415 5.84 15.64 47.55
N ALA A 416 5.75 16.81 46.91
CA ALA A 416 5.32 16.92 45.52
C ALA A 416 6.24 16.16 44.54
N ASP A 417 7.58 16.22 44.78
CA ASP A 417 8.56 15.48 43.98
C ASP A 417 8.54 13.97 44.28
N ASN A 418 8.24 13.58 45.51
CA ASN A 418 8.04 12.17 45.86
C ASN A 418 6.81 11.59 45.14
N LEU A 419 5.69 12.31 45.16
CA LEU A 419 4.48 11.93 44.42
C LEU A 419 4.73 11.87 42.90
N ARG A 420 5.51 12.79 42.35
CA ARG A 420 5.91 12.77 40.94
C ARG A 420 6.65 11.47 40.60
N ARG A 421 7.63 11.08 41.39
CA ARG A 421 8.36 9.81 41.19
C ARG A 421 7.46 8.58 41.30
N ARG A 422 6.42 8.60 42.13
CA ARG A 422 5.42 7.54 42.22
C ARG A 422 4.54 7.46 40.97
N ILE A 423 4.14 8.63 40.43
CA ILE A 423 3.40 8.72 39.16
C ILE A 423 4.25 8.19 38.01
N GLU A 424 5.56 8.55 37.97
CA GLU A 424 6.52 8.07 36.97
C GLU A 424 6.69 6.54 37.06
N LYS A 425 6.81 5.98 38.25
CA LYS A 425 6.86 4.51 38.46
C LYS A 425 5.59 3.80 38.02
N ALA A 426 4.44 4.50 38.02
CA ALA A 426 3.18 3.96 37.50
C ALA A 426 3.04 4.11 35.97
N GLY A 427 4.08 4.61 35.26
CA GLY A 427 4.12 4.74 33.82
C GLY A 427 3.48 6.04 33.29
N TYR A 428 3.43 7.10 34.10
CA TYR A 428 2.88 8.40 33.71
C TYR A 428 3.83 9.53 34.08
N SER A 429 3.90 10.57 33.24
CA SER A 429 4.58 11.82 33.57
C SER A 429 3.58 12.95 33.78
N VAL A 430 3.96 13.94 34.56
CA VAL A 430 3.14 15.12 34.86
C VAL A 430 3.92 16.38 34.59
N ASP A 431 3.35 17.26 33.74
CA ASP A 431 3.89 18.57 33.41
C ASP A 431 2.93 19.65 33.93
N ASP A 432 3.45 20.64 34.67
CA ASP A 432 2.65 21.74 35.17
C ASP A 432 2.53 22.82 34.09
N THR A 433 1.31 23.18 33.74
CA THR A 433 1.02 24.24 32.76
C THR A 433 0.17 25.35 33.41
N SER A 434 0.05 26.48 32.74
CA SER A 434 -0.85 27.57 33.17
C SER A 434 -2.32 27.17 33.23
N GLU A 435 -2.70 26.06 32.54
CA GLU A 435 -4.08 25.54 32.46
C GLU A 435 -4.31 24.35 33.41
N GLY A 436 -3.28 23.90 34.15
CA GLY A 436 -3.34 22.75 35.04
C GLY A 436 -2.23 21.73 34.83
N THR A 437 -2.34 20.57 35.50
CA THR A 437 -1.39 19.46 35.35
C THR A 437 -1.71 18.64 34.11
N LYS A 438 -0.81 18.65 33.11
CA LYS A 438 -0.90 17.80 31.91
C LYS A 438 -0.28 16.43 32.22
N VAL A 439 -1.00 15.36 31.92
CA VAL A 439 -0.55 13.98 32.18
C VAL A 439 -0.24 13.31 30.86
N LYS A 440 0.90 12.64 30.79
CA LYS A 440 1.34 11.86 29.63
C LYS A 440 1.65 10.43 30.09
N LYS A 441 1.43 9.44 29.25
CA LYS A 441 1.88 8.07 29.50
C LYS A 441 3.35 7.97 29.05
N ILE A 442 4.20 7.38 29.91
CA ILE A 442 5.61 7.17 29.63
C ILE A 442 5.80 5.81 28.94
#